data_26c34c65e989ceea283db1801f2fefcc
#
_entry.id   26c34c65e989ceea283db1801f2fefcc
#
_cell.length_a   1.000
_cell.length_b   1.000
_cell.length_c   1.000
_cell.angle_alpha   90.00
_cell.angle_beta   90.00
_cell.angle_gamma   90.00
#
_symmetry.space_group_name_H-M   'P 1'
#
loop_
_entity.id
_entity.type
_entity.pdbx_description
1 polymer ?
#
loop_
_entity_poly.entity_id
_entity_poly.type
_entity_poly.pdbx_seq_one_letter_code
_entity_poly.pdbx_strand_id
1 'polypeptide(L)'
;TYIEQGGTNVSGGQKQRLCIARALLKDPKVLILDDSTSAVDTKTDAMIRRSFRDEIPSVTKIIIAQRVSSVQDADRIIVMDGGKIDAVGTHEELLASNAIYREVYYSQNKATAPAGDASDGAEGAAAPAAESQEKGGEANE
;
A
#
# COMPACT_ATOMS: atom_id res chain seq x y z
N THR A 1 34.63 2.11 -9.94
CA THR A 1 33.71 2.30 -11.09
C THR A 1 33.48 3.80 -11.26
N TYR A 2 33.74 4.33 -12.43
CA TYR A 2 33.47 5.73 -12.76
C TYR A 2 31.97 5.91 -12.99
N ILE A 3 31.35 6.91 -12.35
CA ILE A 3 29.96 7.30 -12.59
C ILE A 3 29.98 8.54 -13.46
N GLU A 4 29.34 8.49 -14.61
CA GLU A 4 29.24 9.60 -15.55
C GLU A 4 28.34 10.71 -14.99
N GLN A 5 28.54 11.93 -15.50
CA GLN A 5 27.73 13.09 -15.14
C GLN A 5 26.24 12.79 -15.42
N GLY A 6 25.39 12.94 -14.41
CA GLY A 6 23.98 12.55 -14.47
C GLY A 6 23.71 11.06 -14.23
N GLY A 7 24.76 10.23 -14.05
CA GLY A 7 24.62 8.79 -13.76
C GLY A 7 23.95 8.01 -14.88
N THR A 8 24.27 8.32 -16.14
CA THR A 8 23.68 7.68 -17.32
C THR A 8 24.08 6.20 -17.45
N ASN A 9 25.21 5.81 -16.85
CA ASN A 9 25.75 4.46 -16.83
C ASN A 9 25.33 3.61 -15.61
N VAL A 10 24.37 4.08 -14.79
CA VAL A 10 23.83 3.33 -13.65
C VAL A 10 22.30 3.26 -13.69
N SER A 11 21.73 2.12 -13.27
CA SER A 11 20.28 1.93 -13.22
C SER A 11 19.63 2.79 -12.14
N GLY A 12 18.30 3.01 -12.26
CA GLY A 12 17.52 3.74 -11.24
C GLY A 12 17.70 3.17 -9.84
N GLY A 13 17.60 1.85 -9.69
CA GLY A 13 17.79 1.17 -8.40
C GLY A 13 19.24 1.29 -7.88
N GLN A 14 20.25 1.33 -8.75
CA GLN A 14 21.62 1.60 -8.33
C GLN A 14 21.79 3.04 -7.84
N LYS A 15 21.18 4.01 -8.53
CA LYS A 15 21.15 5.42 -8.08
C LYS A 15 20.54 5.57 -6.70
N GLN A 16 19.39 4.92 -6.47
CA GLN A 16 18.73 4.96 -5.17
C GLN A 16 19.59 4.38 -4.05
N ARG A 17 20.19 3.22 -4.26
CA ARG A 17 21.13 2.63 -3.28
C ARG A 17 22.33 3.52 -2.99
N LEU A 18 22.89 4.16 -4.00
CA LEU A 18 23.99 5.13 -3.83
C LEU A 18 23.55 6.37 -3.03
N CYS A 19 22.32 6.85 -3.23
CA CYS A 19 21.77 7.96 -2.44
C CYS A 19 21.60 7.57 -0.96
N ILE A 20 21.11 6.37 -0.69
CA ILE A 20 20.99 5.84 0.67
C ILE A 20 22.37 5.71 1.32
N ALA A 21 23.34 5.09 0.63
CA ALA A 21 24.71 4.94 1.12
C ALA A 21 25.35 6.29 1.44
N ARG A 22 25.16 7.28 0.56
CA ARG A 22 25.64 8.65 0.78
C ARG A 22 25.05 9.32 2.02
N ALA A 23 23.75 9.10 2.31
CA ALA A 23 23.10 9.61 3.50
C ALA A 23 23.66 8.97 4.77
N LEU A 24 23.91 7.64 4.74
CA LEU A 24 24.46 6.89 5.87
C LEU A 24 25.90 7.27 6.22
N LEU A 25 26.71 7.67 5.23
CA LEU A 25 28.09 8.14 5.47
C LEU A 25 28.18 9.36 6.38
N LYS A 26 27.07 10.07 6.62
CA LYS A 26 27.01 11.22 7.53
C LYS A 26 26.73 10.84 8.99
N ASP A 27 26.63 9.56 9.30
CA ASP A 27 26.27 9.03 10.62
C ASP A 27 25.03 9.76 11.21
N PRO A 28 23.88 9.73 10.52
CA PRO A 28 22.71 10.49 10.90
C PRO A 28 22.04 9.90 12.14
N LYS A 29 21.48 10.73 13.02
CA LYS A 29 20.58 10.31 14.09
C LYS A 29 19.16 10.03 13.59
N VAL A 30 18.75 10.71 12.51
CA VAL A 30 17.46 10.54 11.84
C VAL A 30 17.71 10.37 10.34
N LEU A 31 17.19 9.32 9.76
CA LEU A 31 17.24 9.04 8.33
C LEU A 31 15.83 9.13 7.75
N ILE A 32 15.62 10.05 6.81
CA ILE A 32 14.36 10.21 6.09
C ILE A 32 14.51 9.57 4.70
N LEU A 33 13.63 8.63 4.40
CA LEU A 33 13.59 7.85 3.18
C LEU A 33 12.26 8.13 2.47
N ASP A 34 12.29 9.12 1.57
CA ASP A 34 11.12 9.51 0.78
C ASP A 34 11.15 8.77 -0.55
N ASP A 35 10.24 7.78 -0.69
CA ASP A 35 10.11 6.90 -1.87
C ASP A 35 11.44 6.34 -2.40
N SER A 36 12.42 6.20 -1.51
CA SER A 36 13.83 5.93 -1.84
C SER A 36 14.09 4.50 -2.34
N THR A 37 13.09 3.63 -2.30
CA THR A 37 13.16 2.25 -2.80
C THR A 37 12.16 1.95 -3.92
N SER A 38 11.47 2.94 -4.46
CA SER A 38 10.44 2.76 -5.49
C SER A 38 10.96 2.13 -6.80
N ALA A 39 12.20 2.44 -7.18
CA ALA A 39 12.84 1.91 -8.38
C ALA A 39 13.68 0.64 -8.13
N VAL A 40 13.70 0.10 -6.90
CA VAL A 40 14.32 -1.19 -6.63
C VAL A 40 13.26 -2.30 -6.62
N ASP A 41 13.69 -3.52 -6.96
CA ASP A 41 12.84 -4.69 -6.88
C ASP A 41 12.51 -5.06 -5.43
N THR A 42 11.42 -5.77 -5.21
CA THR A 42 10.89 -6.13 -3.89
C THR A 42 11.90 -6.91 -3.03
N LYS A 43 12.73 -7.77 -3.65
CA LYS A 43 13.75 -8.55 -2.94
C LYS A 43 14.87 -7.64 -2.42
N THR A 44 15.33 -6.71 -3.25
CA THR A 44 16.35 -5.73 -2.87
C THR A 44 15.82 -4.76 -1.81
N ASP A 45 14.57 -4.30 -1.92
CA ASP A 45 13.92 -3.47 -0.91
C ASP A 45 13.86 -4.17 0.45
N ALA A 46 13.43 -5.44 0.48
CA ALA A 46 13.41 -6.23 1.71
C ALA A 46 14.80 -6.40 2.33
N MET A 47 15.84 -6.60 1.50
CA MET A 47 17.21 -6.70 1.96
C MET A 47 17.72 -5.37 2.57
N ILE A 48 17.44 -4.24 1.93
CA ILE A 48 17.79 -2.90 2.46
C ILE A 48 17.13 -2.67 3.81
N ARG A 49 15.82 -2.97 3.96
CA ARG A 49 15.10 -2.83 5.22
C ARG A 49 15.65 -3.72 6.33
N ARG A 50 16.06 -4.94 5.99
CA ARG A 50 16.73 -5.83 6.93
C ARG A 50 18.06 -5.24 7.39
N SER A 51 18.91 -4.76 6.48
CA SER A 51 20.17 -4.10 6.83
C SER A 51 19.95 -2.88 7.71
N PHE A 52 18.89 -2.10 7.49
CA PHE A 52 18.55 -0.96 8.36
C PHE A 52 18.24 -1.40 9.80
N ARG A 53 17.59 -2.55 9.97
CA ARG A 53 17.25 -3.09 11.28
C ARG A 53 18.48 -3.66 12.00
N ASP A 54 19.30 -4.42 11.25
CA ASP A 54 20.38 -5.19 11.83
C ASP A 54 21.66 -4.33 12.03
N GLU A 55 21.97 -3.42 11.11
CA GLU A 55 23.24 -2.67 11.08
C GLU A 55 23.16 -1.26 11.66
N ILE A 56 21.97 -0.62 11.62
CA ILE A 56 21.77 0.73 12.15
C ILE A 56 20.52 0.84 13.06
N PRO A 57 20.42 -0.04 14.09
CA PRO A 57 19.22 -0.08 14.96
C PRO A 57 19.00 1.23 15.74
N SER A 58 20.07 1.94 16.07
CA SER A 58 20.01 3.19 16.85
C SER A 58 19.59 4.42 16.06
N VAL A 59 19.47 4.33 14.73
CA VAL A 59 19.06 5.43 13.86
C VAL A 59 17.54 5.45 13.77
N THR A 60 16.92 6.59 14.06
CA THR A 60 15.48 6.77 13.78
C THR A 60 15.24 6.85 12.27
N LYS A 61 14.38 5.99 11.75
CA LYS A 61 14.07 5.93 10.32
C LYS A 61 12.64 6.41 10.09
N ILE A 62 12.47 7.41 9.23
CA ILE A 62 11.17 7.87 8.73
C ILE A 62 11.07 7.42 7.28
N ILE A 63 10.18 6.49 7.01
CA ILE A 63 10.00 5.90 5.69
C ILE A 63 8.69 6.40 5.11
N ILE A 64 8.75 7.07 3.98
CA ILE A 64 7.58 7.49 3.20
C ILE A 64 7.53 6.57 1.99
N ALA A 65 6.45 5.80 1.88
CA ALA A 65 6.30 4.83 0.81
C ALA A 65 4.84 4.67 0.38
N GLN A 66 4.66 4.33 -0.89
CA GLN A 66 3.35 4.05 -1.47
C GLN A 66 2.96 2.57 -1.30
N ARG A 67 3.95 1.69 -1.10
CA ARG A 67 3.72 0.24 -0.91
C ARG A 67 3.64 -0.11 0.57
N VAL A 68 2.56 -0.76 0.97
CA VAL A 68 2.38 -1.24 2.36
C VAL A 68 3.50 -2.21 2.74
N SER A 69 3.94 -3.07 1.82
CA SER A 69 5.07 -3.99 2.05
C SER A 69 6.38 -3.31 2.44
N SER A 70 6.55 -2.02 2.13
CA SER A 70 7.75 -1.27 2.50
C SER A 70 7.70 -0.72 3.93
N VAL A 71 6.53 -0.67 4.57
CA VAL A 71 6.32 -0.09 5.91
C VAL A 71 5.72 -1.06 6.92
N GLN A 72 5.25 -2.22 6.49
CA GLN A 72 4.55 -3.19 7.37
C GLN A 72 5.38 -3.66 8.58
N ASP A 73 6.70 -3.64 8.49
CA ASP A 73 7.63 -4.05 9.56
C ASP A 73 8.08 -2.85 10.43
N ALA A 74 7.51 -1.67 10.25
CA ALA A 74 7.84 -0.49 11.04
C ALA A 74 7.22 -0.58 12.45
N ASP A 75 7.91 -0.01 13.44
CA ASP A 75 7.43 0.06 14.83
C ASP A 75 6.10 0.83 14.92
N ARG A 76 5.95 1.84 14.06
CA ARG A 76 4.74 2.67 13.93
C ARG A 76 4.51 3.06 12.49
N ILE A 77 3.25 3.00 12.07
CA ILE A 77 2.79 3.43 10.76
C ILE A 77 1.81 4.59 10.97
N ILE A 78 2.00 5.65 10.21
CA ILE A 78 1.12 6.82 10.19
C ILE A 78 0.34 6.79 8.88
N VAL A 79 -0.97 6.67 8.96
CA VAL A 79 -1.87 6.78 7.81
C VAL A 79 -2.26 8.25 7.66
N MET A 80 -2.09 8.78 6.45
CA MET A 80 -2.44 10.16 6.14
C MET A 80 -3.53 10.20 5.07
N ASP A 81 -4.53 11.03 5.29
CA ASP A 81 -5.59 11.31 4.32
C ASP A 81 -5.90 12.80 4.28
N GLY A 82 -6.08 13.37 3.09
CA GLY A 82 -6.38 14.80 2.92
C GLY A 82 -5.39 15.74 3.62
N GLY A 83 -4.11 15.34 3.76
CA GLY A 83 -3.07 16.14 4.42
C GLY A 83 -3.13 16.12 5.96
N LYS A 84 -3.93 15.22 6.54
CA LYS A 84 -4.09 15.04 8.00
C LYS A 84 -3.72 13.61 8.39
N ILE A 85 -3.35 13.42 9.66
CA ILE A 85 -3.17 12.10 10.24
C ILE A 85 -4.57 11.50 10.46
N ASP A 86 -4.85 10.38 9.81
CA ASP A 86 -6.08 9.61 9.95
C ASP A 86 -5.94 8.57 11.06
N ALA A 87 -4.84 7.82 11.07
CA ALA A 87 -4.57 6.80 12.09
C ALA A 87 -3.07 6.62 12.33
N VAL A 88 -2.73 6.08 13.50
CA VAL A 88 -1.37 5.67 13.89
C VAL A 88 -1.43 4.34 14.60
N GLY A 89 -0.60 3.38 14.18
CA GLY A 89 -0.57 2.04 14.80
C GLY A 89 0.47 1.13 14.18
N THR A 90 0.50 -0.12 14.61
CA THR A 90 1.23 -1.21 13.95
C THR A 90 0.47 -1.69 12.73
N HIS A 91 1.10 -2.55 11.93
CA HIS A 91 0.47 -3.18 10.77
C HIS A 91 -0.84 -3.91 11.16
N GLU A 92 -0.80 -4.72 12.20
CA GLU A 92 -1.93 -5.52 12.67
C GLU A 92 -3.06 -4.65 13.21
N GLU A 93 -2.73 -3.63 14.02
CA GLU A 93 -3.71 -2.68 14.55
C GLU A 93 -4.43 -1.93 13.43
N LEU A 94 -3.70 -1.47 12.43
CA LEU A 94 -4.28 -0.74 11.31
C LEU A 94 -5.10 -1.63 10.37
N LEU A 95 -4.69 -2.87 10.15
CA LEU A 95 -5.51 -3.84 9.41
C LEU A 95 -6.83 -4.13 10.11
N ALA A 96 -6.83 -4.17 11.45
CA ALA A 96 -8.05 -4.42 12.22
C ALA A 96 -8.98 -3.20 12.27
N SER A 97 -8.43 -1.99 12.42
CA SER A 97 -9.20 -0.80 12.79
C SER A 97 -9.34 0.26 11.70
N ASN A 98 -8.42 0.35 10.72
CA ASN A 98 -8.41 1.43 9.75
C ASN A 98 -8.86 0.98 8.37
N ALA A 99 -9.93 1.57 7.85
CA ALA A 99 -10.52 1.20 6.57
C ALA A 99 -9.60 1.56 5.39
N ILE A 100 -8.99 2.75 5.40
CA ILE A 100 -8.10 3.24 4.34
C ILE A 100 -6.87 2.33 4.22
N TYR A 101 -6.21 2.03 5.34
CA TYR A 101 -5.05 1.16 5.36
C TYR A 101 -5.36 -0.23 4.83
N ARG A 102 -6.49 -0.80 5.26
CA ARG A 102 -6.97 -2.11 4.82
C ARG A 102 -7.26 -2.17 3.32
N GLU A 103 -7.93 -1.14 2.79
CA GLU A 103 -8.23 -1.04 1.36
C GLU A 103 -6.94 -1.01 0.52
N VAL A 104 -5.99 -0.15 0.90
CA VAL A 104 -4.68 -0.05 0.22
C VAL A 104 -3.92 -1.37 0.30
N TYR A 105 -3.89 -2.01 1.47
CA TYR A 105 -3.23 -3.30 1.65
C TYR A 105 -3.81 -4.37 0.73
N TYR A 106 -5.13 -4.56 0.72
CA TYR A 106 -5.75 -5.57 -0.12
C TYR A 106 -5.70 -5.25 -1.61
N SER A 107 -5.76 -3.98 -2.00
CA SER A 107 -5.60 -3.60 -3.41
C SER A 107 -4.23 -3.97 -3.95
N GLN A 108 -3.18 -3.80 -3.14
CA GLN A 108 -1.81 -4.15 -3.51
C GLN A 108 -1.54 -5.66 -3.47
N ASN A 109 -2.22 -6.40 -2.61
CA ASN A 109 -2.05 -7.86 -2.48
C ASN A 109 -2.95 -8.67 -3.42
N LYS A 110 -4.06 -8.12 -3.91
CA LYS A 110 -4.90 -8.78 -4.93
C LYS A 110 -4.15 -9.06 -6.24
N ALA A 111 -3.12 -8.32 -6.55
CA ALA A 111 -2.24 -8.57 -7.70
C ALA A 111 -1.33 -9.80 -7.49
N THR A 112 -1.25 -10.34 -6.28
CA THR A 112 -0.41 -11.50 -5.91
C THR A 112 -1.23 -12.73 -5.46
N ALA A 113 -2.55 -12.60 -5.29
CA ALA A 113 -3.39 -13.74 -4.97
C ALA A 113 -3.57 -14.61 -6.22
N PRO A 114 -3.34 -15.95 -6.14
CA PRO A 114 -3.70 -16.83 -7.22
C PRO A 114 -5.21 -16.73 -7.42
N ALA A 115 -5.65 -16.60 -8.68
CA ALA A 115 -7.05 -16.64 -9.07
C ALA A 115 -7.64 -17.97 -8.61
N GLY A 116 -8.40 -17.96 -7.54
CA GLY A 116 -9.04 -19.12 -6.97
C GLY A 116 -10.10 -18.72 -5.96
N ASP A 117 -11.32 -18.98 -6.39
CA ASP A 117 -12.55 -19.07 -5.63
C ASP A 117 -13.41 -17.80 -5.51
N ALA A 118 -14.11 -17.54 -6.62
CA ALA A 118 -15.37 -16.84 -6.59
C ALA A 118 -16.44 -17.83 -7.06
N SER A 119 -16.88 -18.73 -6.17
CA SER A 119 -18.11 -19.47 -6.36
C SER A 119 -18.95 -19.42 -5.09
N ASP A 120 -20.17 -19.06 -5.36
CA ASP A 120 -21.37 -19.40 -4.60
C ASP A 120 -21.89 -18.38 -3.57
N GLY A 121 -23.13 -17.97 -3.83
CA GLY A 121 -24.03 -17.45 -2.80
C GLY A 121 -24.87 -16.23 -3.15
N ALA A 122 -25.62 -16.28 -4.25
CA ALA A 122 -26.78 -15.38 -4.35
C ALA A 122 -27.94 -16.10 -5.03
N GLU A 123 -28.59 -16.96 -4.27
CA GLU A 123 -29.92 -17.47 -4.61
C GLU A 123 -30.92 -16.94 -3.58
N GLY A 124 -32.00 -16.32 -4.08
CA GLY A 124 -33.27 -16.32 -3.38
C GLY A 124 -33.68 -15.07 -2.62
N ALA A 125 -34.38 -14.17 -3.29
CA ALA A 125 -35.58 -13.55 -2.70
C ALA A 125 -36.51 -13.09 -3.83
N ALA A 126 -37.47 -13.95 -4.15
CA ALA A 126 -38.64 -13.65 -4.96
C ALA A 126 -39.55 -12.67 -4.19
N ALA A 127 -39.97 -11.61 -4.84
CA ALA A 127 -41.09 -10.79 -4.38
C ALA A 127 -42.38 -11.29 -5.05
N PRO A 128 -43.50 -11.37 -4.33
CA PRO A 128 -44.77 -11.85 -4.89
C PRO A 128 -45.48 -10.77 -5.68
N ALA A 129 -46.10 -11.23 -6.77
CA ALA A 129 -47.05 -10.51 -7.59
C ALA A 129 -48.28 -10.08 -6.78
N ALA A 130 -48.76 -8.89 -6.98
CA ALA A 130 -50.09 -8.47 -6.62
C ALA A 130 -50.87 -8.23 -7.93
N GLU A 131 -51.81 -9.16 -8.20
CA GLU A 131 -52.94 -8.97 -9.08
C GLU A 131 -53.89 -7.90 -8.55
N SER A 132 -54.40 -7.07 -9.40
CA SER A 132 -55.75 -6.47 -9.28
C SER A 132 -56.28 -6.13 -10.65
N GLN A 133 -57.16 -6.95 -11.03
CA GLN A 133 -58.41 -6.93 -11.81
C GLN A 133 -58.96 -5.53 -12.16
N GLU A 134 -59.17 -5.39 -13.43
CA GLU A 134 -60.48 -5.21 -14.16
C GLU A 134 -61.55 -4.26 -13.63
N LYS A 135 -61.94 -3.41 -14.49
CA LYS A 135 -63.29 -3.07 -15.03
C LYS A 135 -63.22 -1.64 -15.60
N GLY A 136 -63.54 -1.35 -16.83
CA GLY A 136 -64.79 -1.62 -17.55
C GLY A 136 -65.61 -0.35 -17.61
N GLY A 137 -66.03 0.06 -18.81
CA GLY A 137 -67.02 1.11 -19.05
C GLY A 137 -66.47 2.19 -19.99
N GLU A 138 -66.69 2.06 -21.22
CA GLU A 138 -67.84 2.40 -22.06
C GLU A 138 -68.23 3.91 -22.10
N ALA A 139 -68.15 4.41 -23.29
CA ALA A 139 -69.13 5.18 -24.09
C ALA A 139 -68.99 6.74 -24.08
N ASN A 140 -68.89 7.21 -25.28
CA ASN A 140 -69.74 8.18 -25.98
C ASN A 140 -69.45 9.69 -25.75
N GLU A 141 -69.11 10.32 -26.70
CA GLU A 141 -69.64 11.27 -27.72
C GLU A 141 -68.54 12.06 -28.38
#